data_c1baeb9a8ac7d356c8a81408007bc759
#
_entry.id   c1baeb9a8ac7d356c8a81408007bc759
#
_cell.length_a   1.000
_cell.length_b   1.000
_cell.length_c   1.000
_cell.angle_alpha   90.00
_cell.angle_beta   90.00
_cell.angle_gamma   90.00
#
_symmetry.space_group_name_H-M   'P 1'
#
loop_
_entity.id
_entity.type
_entity.pdbx_description
1 polymer ?
#
loop_
_entity_poly.entity_id
_entity_poly.type
_entity_poly.pdbx_seq_one_letter_code
_entity_poly.pdbx_strand_id
1 'polypeptide(L)'
;MKMLAYGPRFPILRRMTRLQQLKTHLRPGKVYRREDVAQWSNAVDRHLRQLVEDGTLTKLAGGLYACPRQTVFGKAPAADNELVACFLKDDRFLLASPNAYNGLGVGTTQLYDKTVVYNHKRHGEYALGGRRFDFRMKPAFPRKLSREFLLVDLVNNLDRLAESREELLERVQRQAVSVDRPRLLRAARHYGNVRTRKFFERTLTPPERLHAG
;
A
#
# COMPACT_ATOMS: atom_id res chain seq x y z
N MET A 1 -30.28 15.42 70.06
CA MET A 1 -29.10 15.00 69.28
C MET A 1 -29.62 14.14 68.15
N LYS A 2 -29.82 14.75 66.95
CA LYS A 2 -30.36 14.04 65.75
C LYS A 2 -29.18 13.61 64.84
N MET A 3 -28.95 12.30 64.78
CA MET A 3 -28.01 11.72 63.79
C MET A 3 -28.61 11.78 62.41
N LEU A 4 -27.97 12.51 61.52
CA LEU A 4 -28.24 12.49 60.07
C LEU A 4 -27.54 11.29 59.45
N ALA A 5 -28.33 10.28 59.04
CA ALA A 5 -27.84 9.12 58.31
C ALA A 5 -27.47 9.54 56.85
N TYR A 6 -26.18 9.51 56.52
CA TYR A 6 -25.68 9.61 55.16
C TYR A 6 -25.86 8.23 54.49
N GLY A 7 -26.90 8.13 53.66
CA GLY A 7 -27.10 6.93 52.84
C GLY A 7 -26.04 6.86 51.71
N PRO A 8 -25.62 5.62 51.32
CA PRO A 8 -24.62 5.44 50.27
C PRO A 8 -25.12 5.99 48.92
N ARG A 9 -24.40 6.98 48.38
CA ARG A 9 -24.59 7.45 47.02
C ARG A 9 -24.14 6.33 46.06
N PHE A 10 -25.08 5.56 45.52
CA PHE A 10 -24.80 4.64 44.43
C PHE A 10 -24.30 5.46 43.24
N PRO A 11 -23.17 5.05 42.58
CA PRO A 11 -22.73 5.72 41.38
C PRO A 11 -23.80 5.54 40.27
N ILE A 12 -24.34 6.64 39.77
CA ILE A 12 -25.27 6.65 38.65
C ILE A 12 -24.52 6.03 37.48
N LEU A 13 -24.86 4.80 37.08
CA LEU A 13 -24.39 4.14 35.89
C LEU A 13 -24.76 5.04 34.68
N ARG A 14 -23.81 5.89 34.25
CA ARG A 14 -23.96 6.79 33.13
C ARG A 14 -24.18 5.93 31.90
N ARG A 15 -25.41 5.87 31.40
CA ARG A 15 -25.78 5.13 30.20
C ARG A 15 -24.90 5.66 29.06
N MET A 16 -24.04 4.81 28.48
CA MET A 16 -23.15 5.19 27.38
C MET A 16 -23.96 5.78 26.23
N THR A 17 -23.53 6.92 25.73
CA THR A 17 -24.14 7.53 24.52
C THR A 17 -23.86 6.66 23.32
N ARG A 18 -24.68 6.79 22.27
CA ARG A 18 -24.48 6.10 20.98
C ARG A 18 -23.10 6.36 20.40
N LEU A 19 -22.58 7.59 20.53
CA LEU A 19 -21.24 7.96 20.08
C LEU A 19 -20.15 7.24 20.90
N GLN A 20 -20.33 7.12 22.23
CA GLN A 20 -19.41 6.36 23.07
C GLN A 20 -19.41 4.88 22.72
N GLN A 21 -20.57 4.29 22.45
CA GLN A 21 -20.67 2.92 21.95
C GLN A 21 -19.94 2.76 20.62
N LEU A 22 -20.11 3.69 19.68
CA LEU A 22 -19.40 3.68 18.40
C LEU A 22 -17.87 3.70 18.60
N LYS A 23 -17.36 4.53 19.52
CA LYS A 23 -15.92 4.61 19.80
C LYS A 23 -15.31 3.27 20.24
N THR A 24 -16.08 2.38 20.91
CA THR A 24 -15.56 1.07 21.34
C THR A 24 -15.28 0.11 20.16
N HIS A 25 -15.85 0.36 18.98
CA HIS A 25 -15.58 -0.42 17.79
C HIS A 25 -14.35 0.08 17.02
N LEU A 26 -13.89 1.30 17.30
CA LEU A 26 -12.74 1.89 16.60
C LEU A 26 -11.42 1.41 17.21
N ARG A 27 -10.52 0.93 16.38
CA ARG A 27 -9.20 0.43 16.78
C ARG A 27 -8.08 1.32 16.23
N PRO A 28 -7.13 1.74 17.06
CA PRO A 28 -5.98 2.54 16.63
C PRO A 28 -5.20 1.85 15.49
N GLY A 29 -4.84 2.62 14.47
CA GLY A 29 -4.12 2.16 13.29
C GLY A 29 -5.01 1.60 12.17
N LYS A 30 -6.31 1.40 12.42
CA LYS A 30 -7.26 0.90 11.42
C LYS A 30 -7.86 2.01 10.57
N VAL A 31 -8.20 1.65 9.33
CA VAL A 31 -8.92 2.50 8.39
C VAL A 31 -10.33 1.95 8.22
N TYR A 32 -11.31 2.85 8.20
CA TYR A 32 -12.74 2.55 8.11
C TYR A 32 -13.36 3.31 6.95
N ARG A 33 -14.30 2.68 6.30
CA ARG A 33 -15.20 3.33 5.37
C ARG A 33 -16.43 3.86 6.11
N ARG A 34 -17.07 4.87 5.51
CA ARG A 34 -18.37 5.35 5.99
C ARG A 34 -19.37 4.21 6.20
N GLU A 35 -19.40 3.26 5.26
CA GLU A 35 -20.30 2.09 5.31
C GLU A 35 -19.97 1.13 6.47
N ASP A 36 -18.69 0.97 6.83
CA ASP A 36 -18.30 0.16 8.00
C ASP A 36 -18.81 0.80 9.29
N VAL A 37 -18.68 2.11 9.41
CA VAL A 37 -19.16 2.87 10.58
C VAL A 37 -20.70 2.91 10.64
N ALA A 38 -21.37 2.87 9.49
CA ALA A 38 -22.84 2.83 9.40
C ALA A 38 -23.44 1.59 10.07
N GLN A 39 -22.68 0.48 10.16
CA GLN A 39 -23.14 -0.74 10.87
C GLN A 39 -23.33 -0.51 12.37
N TRP A 40 -22.62 0.47 12.95
CA TRP A 40 -22.64 0.79 14.38
C TRP A 40 -23.36 2.10 14.72
N SER A 41 -23.89 2.79 13.71
CA SER A 41 -24.48 4.11 13.88
C SER A 41 -25.65 4.37 12.94
N ASN A 42 -26.79 4.75 13.49
CA ASN A 42 -27.94 5.24 12.74
C ASN A 42 -27.87 6.73 12.33
N ALA A 43 -26.85 7.44 12.81
CA ALA A 43 -26.57 8.85 12.49
C ALA A 43 -25.11 9.01 12.03
N VAL A 44 -24.68 8.18 11.08
CA VAL A 44 -23.28 7.97 10.71
C VAL A 44 -22.56 9.27 10.35
N ASP A 45 -23.14 10.13 9.54
CA ASP A 45 -22.48 11.37 9.08
C ASP A 45 -22.26 12.38 10.20
N ARG A 46 -23.23 12.48 11.12
CA ARG A 46 -23.10 13.31 12.32
C ARG A 46 -22.02 12.77 13.24
N HIS A 47 -22.02 11.47 13.51
CA HIS A 47 -21.02 10.84 14.37
C HIS A 47 -19.61 10.89 13.75
N LEU A 48 -19.46 10.65 12.44
CA LEU A 48 -18.18 10.80 11.74
C LEU A 48 -17.62 12.22 11.85
N ARG A 49 -18.48 13.24 11.69
CA ARG A 49 -18.09 14.64 11.87
C ARG A 49 -17.58 14.89 13.30
N GLN A 50 -18.32 14.48 14.31
CA GLN A 50 -17.92 14.62 15.71
C GLN A 50 -16.61 13.88 16.03
N LEU A 51 -16.41 12.65 15.48
CA LEU A 51 -15.18 11.86 15.65
C LEU A 51 -13.97 12.49 14.95
N VAL A 52 -14.18 13.23 13.87
CA VAL A 52 -13.11 13.99 13.22
C VAL A 52 -12.81 15.26 13.99
N GLU A 53 -13.82 15.99 14.47
CA GLU A 53 -13.69 17.22 15.26
C GLU A 53 -12.97 16.93 16.60
N ASP A 54 -13.29 15.84 17.28
CA ASP A 54 -12.63 15.45 18.55
C ASP A 54 -11.28 14.72 18.33
N GLY A 55 -10.88 14.52 17.08
CA GLY A 55 -9.61 13.91 16.70
C GLY A 55 -9.51 12.41 16.94
N THR A 56 -10.63 11.72 17.23
CA THR A 56 -10.69 10.23 17.28
C THR A 56 -10.46 9.62 15.92
N LEU A 57 -10.99 10.25 14.86
CA LEU A 57 -10.76 9.87 13.47
C LEU A 57 -10.07 11.00 12.70
N THR A 58 -9.35 10.63 11.66
CA THR A 58 -8.81 11.53 10.63
C THR A 58 -9.45 11.18 9.30
N LYS A 59 -10.03 12.16 8.61
CA LYS A 59 -10.56 11.98 7.26
C LYS A 59 -9.40 11.87 6.27
N LEU A 60 -9.34 10.77 5.50
CA LEU A 60 -8.27 10.50 4.52
C LEU A 60 -8.69 10.83 3.09
N ALA A 61 -9.95 10.58 2.75
CA ALA A 61 -10.56 10.88 1.46
C ALA A 61 -12.09 10.86 1.61
N GLY A 62 -12.83 11.03 0.53
CA GLY A 62 -14.30 10.90 0.53
C GLY A 62 -14.72 9.53 1.07
N GLY A 63 -15.42 9.51 2.21
CA GLY A 63 -15.92 8.27 2.84
C GLY A 63 -14.85 7.37 3.46
N LEU A 64 -13.61 7.82 3.61
CA LEU A 64 -12.49 7.03 4.16
C LEU A 64 -11.88 7.74 5.39
N TYR A 65 -11.76 7.04 6.51
CA TYR A 65 -11.35 7.57 7.80
C TYR A 65 -10.34 6.66 8.48
N ALA A 66 -9.32 7.22 9.12
CA ALA A 66 -8.37 6.46 9.94
C ALA A 66 -8.60 6.75 11.42
N CYS A 67 -8.46 5.72 12.26
CA CYS A 67 -8.27 5.87 13.68
C CYS A 67 -6.76 5.93 13.96
N PRO A 68 -6.16 7.12 14.21
CA PRO A 68 -4.73 7.25 14.34
C PRO A 68 -4.22 6.52 15.58
N ARG A 69 -3.00 5.97 15.50
CA ARG A 69 -2.30 5.41 16.65
C ARG A 69 -1.56 6.52 17.39
N GLN A 70 -1.72 6.60 18.67
CA GLN A 70 -0.89 7.49 19.49
C GLN A 70 0.51 6.90 19.64
N THR A 71 1.53 7.73 19.46
CA THR A 71 2.95 7.41 19.66
C THR A 71 3.61 8.49 20.48
N VAL A 72 4.83 8.28 20.90
CA VAL A 72 5.64 9.28 21.63
C VAL A 72 5.90 10.54 20.79
N PHE A 73 5.81 10.43 19.45
CA PHE A 73 5.96 11.55 18.50
C PHE A 73 4.61 12.15 18.05
N GLY A 74 3.50 11.76 18.69
CA GLY A 74 2.16 12.21 18.33
C GLY A 74 1.34 11.15 17.55
N LYS A 75 0.35 11.62 16.78
CA LYS A 75 -0.54 10.73 16.02
C LYS A 75 0.16 10.14 14.80
N ALA A 76 0.40 8.84 14.79
CA ALA A 76 0.93 8.15 13.61
C ALA A 76 -0.17 7.96 12.55
N PRO A 77 0.14 8.19 11.25
CA PRO A 77 -0.77 7.91 10.16
C PRO A 77 -1.04 6.41 10.03
N ALA A 78 -2.15 6.05 9.38
CA ALA A 78 -2.43 4.67 9.03
C ALA A 78 -1.34 4.10 8.10
N ALA A 79 -1.01 2.83 8.24
CA ALA A 79 -0.09 2.14 7.35
C ALA A 79 -0.65 2.08 5.92
N ASP A 80 0.23 2.14 4.90
CA ASP A 80 -0.18 2.09 3.49
C ASP A 80 -0.99 0.83 3.17
N ASN A 81 -0.61 -0.32 3.73
CA ASN A 81 -1.36 -1.56 3.53
C ASN A 81 -2.81 -1.47 4.02
N GLU A 82 -3.05 -0.93 5.22
CA GLU A 82 -4.40 -0.74 5.76
C GLU A 82 -5.22 0.24 4.91
N LEU A 83 -4.59 1.34 4.51
CA LEU A 83 -5.22 2.37 3.70
C LEU A 83 -5.64 1.83 2.33
N VAL A 84 -4.72 1.16 1.64
CA VAL A 84 -4.94 0.60 0.31
C VAL A 84 -5.94 -0.56 0.34
N ALA A 85 -5.83 -1.48 1.31
CA ALA A 85 -6.78 -2.58 1.49
C ALA A 85 -8.20 -2.04 1.70
N CYS A 86 -8.37 -1.07 2.58
CA CYS A 86 -9.65 -0.42 2.82
C CYS A 86 -10.16 0.32 1.59
N PHE A 87 -9.31 1.04 0.85
CA PHE A 87 -9.68 1.76 -0.37
C PHE A 87 -10.11 0.82 -1.51
N LEU A 88 -9.40 -0.30 -1.70
CA LEU A 88 -9.71 -1.29 -2.75
C LEU A 88 -10.87 -2.22 -2.38
N LYS A 89 -11.21 -2.37 -1.11
CA LYS A 89 -12.03 -3.50 -0.58
C LYS A 89 -11.43 -4.84 -1.00
N ASP A 90 -10.10 -4.96 -0.87
CA ASP A 90 -9.37 -6.12 -1.33
C ASP A 90 -8.00 -6.17 -0.65
N ASP A 91 -7.56 -7.35 -0.27
CA ASP A 91 -6.23 -7.62 0.27
C ASP A 91 -5.23 -8.12 -0.80
N ARG A 92 -5.71 -8.34 -2.03
CA ARG A 92 -4.90 -8.75 -3.18
C ARG A 92 -4.35 -7.54 -3.93
N PHE A 93 -3.27 -6.99 -3.41
CA PHE A 93 -2.49 -5.94 -4.05
C PHE A 93 -1.01 -6.07 -3.67
N LEU A 94 -0.16 -5.37 -4.41
CA LEU A 94 1.27 -5.25 -4.11
C LEU A 94 1.64 -3.77 -4.08
N LEU A 95 2.21 -3.33 -2.97
CA LEU A 95 2.82 -2.01 -2.87
C LEU A 95 4.25 -2.09 -3.42
N ALA A 96 4.57 -1.20 -4.34
CA ALA A 96 5.89 -1.02 -4.91
C ALA A 96 6.25 0.46 -4.93
N SER A 97 7.53 0.77 -4.85
CA SER A 97 8.03 2.12 -5.08
C SER A 97 9.10 2.05 -6.15
N PRO A 98 9.16 3.00 -7.09
CA PRO A 98 10.31 3.10 -7.99
C PRO A 98 11.65 3.18 -7.24
N ASN A 99 11.65 3.71 -6.01
CA ASN A 99 12.83 3.73 -5.14
C ASN A 99 13.34 2.31 -4.76
N ALA A 100 12.49 1.28 -4.85
CA ALA A 100 12.92 -0.11 -4.62
C ALA A 100 13.95 -0.58 -5.67
N TYR A 101 13.98 0.04 -6.85
CA TYR A 101 14.97 -0.26 -7.88
C TYR A 101 16.39 0.18 -7.49
N ASN A 102 16.53 1.17 -6.59
CA ASN A 102 17.82 1.62 -6.09
C ASN A 102 18.59 0.47 -5.40
N GLY A 103 17.85 -0.41 -4.70
CA GLY A 103 18.42 -1.59 -4.04
C GLY A 103 18.90 -2.69 -5.00
N LEU A 104 18.59 -2.58 -6.31
CA LEU A 104 19.07 -3.52 -7.32
C LEU A 104 20.49 -3.23 -7.81
N GLY A 105 21.08 -2.08 -7.46
CA GLY A 105 22.36 -1.63 -8.01
C GLY A 105 22.30 -1.23 -9.49
N VAL A 106 21.12 -0.95 -10.00
CA VAL A 106 20.91 -0.49 -11.39
C VAL A 106 20.96 1.03 -11.51
N GLY A 107 21.20 1.74 -10.39
CA GLY A 107 21.56 3.16 -10.37
C GLY A 107 20.46 4.12 -10.78
N THR A 108 19.19 3.83 -10.39
CA THR A 108 18.19 4.88 -10.37
C THR A 108 18.52 5.81 -9.18
N THR A 109 18.79 7.06 -9.46
CA THR A 109 19.19 8.05 -8.44
C THR A 109 18.04 8.97 -8.04
N GLN A 110 16.99 9.01 -8.85
CA GLN A 110 15.84 9.87 -8.59
C GLN A 110 14.95 9.29 -7.49
N LEU A 111 14.57 10.15 -6.55
CA LEU A 111 13.60 9.82 -5.52
C LEU A 111 12.19 10.11 -6.03
N TYR A 112 11.33 9.12 -5.92
CA TYR A 112 9.92 9.21 -6.27
C TYR A 112 9.08 9.28 -5.00
N ASP A 113 8.14 10.20 -4.96
CA ASP A 113 7.27 10.47 -3.79
C ASP A 113 5.92 9.73 -3.84
N LYS A 114 5.74 8.85 -4.82
CA LYS A 114 4.50 8.08 -4.98
C LYS A 114 4.71 6.59 -4.81
N THR A 115 3.72 5.95 -4.20
CA THR A 115 3.64 4.50 -4.08
C THR A 115 2.84 3.93 -5.25
N VAL A 116 3.40 2.95 -5.96
CA VAL A 116 2.69 2.18 -6.99
C VAL A 116 1.92 1.06 -6.31
N VAL A 117 0.66 0.89 -6.72
CA VAL A 117 -0.24 -0.15 -6.19
C VAL A 117 -0.69 -1.06 -7.32
N TYR A 118 -0.04 -2.22 -7.48
CA TYR A 118 -0.52 -3.25 -8.41
C TYR A 118 -1.74 -3.94 -7.82
N ASN A 119 -2.83 -3.99 -8.57
CA ASN A 119 -4.12 -4.52 -8.13
C ASN A 119 -4.97 -4.99 -9.32
N HIS A 120 -6.15 -5.58 -9.05
CA HIS A 120 -7.07 -6.09 -10.07
C HIS A 120 -8.30 -5.20 -10.31
N LYS A 121 -8.46 -4.08 -9.55
CA LYS A 121 -9.74 -3.37 -9.47
C LYS A 121 -9.70 -1.91 -9.94
N ARG A 122 -8.58 -1.21 -9.75
CA ARG A 122 -8.50 0.23 -9.97
C ARG A 122 -7.26 0.64 -10.76
N HIS A 123 -7.42 1.68 -11.55
CA HIS A 123 -6.34 2.33 -12.29
C HIS A 123 -6.41 3.85 -12.06
N GLY A 124 -5.26 4.52 -12.03
CA GLY A 124 -5.15 5.97 -11.90
C GLY A 124 -4.49 6.43 -10.61
N GLU A 125 -4.24 7.73 -10.51
CA GLU A 125 -3.59 8.35 -9.36
C GLU A 125 -4.65 8.81 -8.35
N TYR A 126 -4.39 8.55 -7.07
CA TYR A 126 -5.27 8.93 -5.96
C TYR A 126 -4.44 9.52 -4.82
N ALA A 127 -4.95 10.61 -4.25
CA ALA A 127 -4.42 11.16 -3.00
C ALA A 127 -5.24 10.62 -1.82
N LEU A 128 -4.60 9.86 -0.95
CA LEU A 128 -5.21 9.25 0.22
C LEU A 128 -4.41 9.63 1.48
N GLY A 129 -5.02 10.36 2.39
CA GLY A 129 -4.37 10.81 3.61
C GLY A 129 -3.10 11.63 3.39
N GLY A 130 -3.09 12.49 2.37
CA GLY A 130 -1.94 13.32 2.00
C GLY A 130 -0.82 12.59 1.25
N ARG A 131 -0.95 11.30 1.00
CA ARG A 131 0.03 10.49 0.25
C ARG A 131 -0.48 10.23 -1.16
N ARG A 132 0.44 10.13 -2.14
CA ARG A 132 0.10 9.86 -3.54
C ARG A 132 0.31 8.39 -3.87
N PHE A 133 -0.73 7.77 -4.45
CA PHE A 133 -0.74 6.38 -4.88
C PHE A 133 -1.07 6.30 -6.38
N ASP A 134 -0.26 5.56 -7.12
CA ASP A 134 -0.47 5.23 -8.53
C ASP A 134 -1.00 3.79 -8.62
N PHE A 135 -2.32 3.66 -8.71
CA PHE A 135 -2.99 2.36 -8.85
C PHE A 135 -2.85 1.87 -10.28
N ARG A 136 -2.30 0.69 -10.43
CA ARG A 136 -2.09 0.05 -11.74
C ARG A 136 -2.76 -1.31 -11.77
N MET A 137 -3.77 -1.41 -12.62
CA MET A 137 -4.43 -2.68 -12.87
C MET A 137 -3.50 -3.61 -13.64
N LYS A 138 -3.23 -4.79 -13.08
CA LYS A 138 -2.38 -5.83 -13.68
C LYS A 138 -3.05 -7.19 -13.56
N PRO A 139 -2.97 -8.05 -14.60
CA PRO A 139 -3.52 -9.40 -14.54
C PRO A 139 -2.75 -10.30 -13.57
N ALA A 140 -1.44 -10.05 -13.37
CA ALA A 140 -0.61 -10.81 -12.45
C ALA A 140 0.46 -9.94 -11.79
N PHE A 141 0.69 -10.18 -10.51
CA PHE A 141 1.76 -9.62 -9.70
C PHE A 141 2.01 -10.54 -8.49
N PRO A 142 3.23 -10.56 -7.89
CA PRO A 142 3.53 -11.40 -6.75
C PRO A 142 2.93 -10.85 -5.46
N ARG A 143 2.83 -11.68 -4.44
CA ARG A 143 2.39 -11.23 -3.09
C ARG A 143 3.45 -10.42 -2.35
N LYS A 144 4.73 -10.60 -2.70
CA LYS A 144 5.88 -9.91 -2.09
C LYS A 144 6.87 -9.51 -3.18
N LEU A 145 7.53 -8.37 -2.96
CA LEU A 145 8.63 -7.95 -3.81
C LEU A 145 9.80 -8.95 -3.73
N SER A 146 10.34 -9.32 -4.88
CA SER A 146 11.60 -10.06 -5.00
C SER A 146 12.53 -9.33 -5.96
N ARG A 147 13.84 -9.62 -5.91
CA ARG A 147 14.82 -9.01 -6.82
C ARG A 147 14.48 -9.30 -8.29
N GLU A 148 14.07 -10.53 -8.58
CA GLU A 148 13.67 -10.96 -9.93
C GLU A 148 12.45 -10.20 -10.42
N PHE A 149 11.43 -10.04 -9.57
CA PHE A 149 10.25 -9.25 -9.91
C PHE A 149 10.62 -7.79 -10.14
N LEU A 150 11.44 -7.19 -9.28
CA LEU A 150 11.85 -5.79 -9.42
C LEU A 150 12.65 -5.55 -10.71
N LEU A 151 13.52 -6.46 -11.13
CA LEU A 151 14.21 -6.37 -12.43
C LEU A 151 13.23 -6.41 -13.59
N VAL A 152 12.26 -7.33 -13.56
CA VAL A 152 11.20 -7.42 -14.58
C VAL A 152 10.33 -6.18 -14.59
N ASP A 153 9.94 -5.71 -13.42
CA ASP A 153 9.08 -4.53 -13.25
C ASP A 153 9.78 -3.24 -13.70
N LEU A 154 11.09 -3.10 -13.44
CA LEU A 154 11.89 -2.00 -13.93
C LEU A 154 11.87 -1.96 -15.46
N VAL A 155 12.13 -3.08 -16.13
CA VAL A 155 12.11 -3.16 -17.60
C VAL A 155 10.69 -2.93 -18.17
N ASN A 156 9.64 -3.36 -17.47
CA ASN A 156 8.26 -3.03 -17.84
C ASN A 156 7.94 -1.54 -17.79
N ASN A 157 8.63 -0.78 -16.95
CA ASN A 157 8.34 0.62 -16.64
C ASN A 157 9.43 1.60 -17.13
N LEU A 158 10.34 1.17 -18.00
CA LEU A 158 11.45 2.03 -18.49
C LEU A 158 10.98 3.40 -18.99
N ASP A 159 9.86 3.43 -19.73
CA ASP A 159 9.32 4.67 -20.29
C ASP A 159 8.76 5.65 -19.24
N ARG A 160 8.74 5.25 -17.96
CA ARG A 160 8.25 6.04 -16.81
C ARG A 160 9.38 6.50 -15.89
N LEU A 161 10.60 6.11 -16.18
CA LEU A 161 11.80 6.49 -15.44
C LEU A 161 12.48 7.66 -16.17
N ALA A 162 13.18 8.48 -15.42
CA ALA A 162 13.85 9.66 -15.97
C ALA A 162 15.23 9.35 -16.57
N GLU A 163 15.74 8.17 -16.27
CA GLU A 163 17.08 7.73 -16.70
C GLU A 163 17.07 7.25 -18.15
N SER A 164 18.26 7.26 -18.77
CA SER A 164 18.46 6.70 -20.11
C SER A 164 18.07 5.23 -20.18
N ARG A 165 17.21 4.92 -21.11
CA ARG A 165 16.70 3.55 -21.33
C ARG A 165 17.81 2.56 -21.64
N GLU A 166 18.76 2.97 -22.50
CA GLU A 166 19.89 2.15 -22.95
C GLU A 166 20.78 1.80 -21.76
N GLU A 167 21.17 2.81 -20.99
CA GLU A 167 22.00 2.62 -19.80
C GLU A 167 21.33 1.73 -18.75
N LEU A 168 20.01 1.91 -18.52
CA LEU A 168 19.27 1.05 -17.60
C LEU A 168 19.24 -0.39 -18.06
N LEU A 169 19.03 -0.65 -19.36
CA LEU A 169 19.02 -2.00 -19.90
C LEU A 169 20.38 -2.69 -19.76
N GLU A 170 21.49 -1.98 -20.02
CA GLU A 170 22.83 -2.52 -19.80
C GLU A 170 23.08 -2.86 -18.32
N ARG A 171 22.67 -1.99 -17.40
CA ARG A 171 22.78 -2.25 -15.96
C ARG A 171 21.93 -3.42 -15.53
N VAL A 172 20.71 -3.53 -16.05
CA VAL A 172 19.83 -4.70 -15.81
C VAL A 172 20.46 -5.98 -16.33
N GLN A 173 21.10 -5.98 -17.51
CA GLN A 173 21.80 -7.14 -18.05
C GLN A 173 22.92 -7.61 -17.11
N ARG A 174 23.74 -6.68 -16.61
CA ARG A 174 24.80 -6.99 -15.62
C ARG A 174 24.22 -7.59 -14.33
N GLN A 175 23.12 -7.03 -13.83
CA GLN A 175 22.47 -7.54 -12.62
C GLN A 175 21.74 -8.88 -12.83
N ALA A 176 21.22 -9.13 -14.03
CA ALA A 176 20.53 -10.37 -14.36
C ALA A 176 21.42 -11.61 -14.23
N VAL A 177 22.74 -11.47 -14.35
CA VAL A 177 23.71 -12.54 -14.18
C VAL A 177 23.91 -12.91 -12.68
N SER A 178 23.66 -11.95 -11.78
CA SER A 178 23.87 -12.12 -10.33
C SER A 178 22.66 -12.70 -9.58
N VAL A 179 21.53 -12.91 -10.25
CA VAL A 179 20.30 -13.47 -9.66
C VAL A 179 20.04 -14.88 -10.18
N ASP A 180 19.17 -15.61 -9.46
CA ASP A 180 18.76 -16.96 -9.87
C ASP A 180 18.09 -16.93 -11.26
N ARG A 181 18.80 -17.44 -12.27
CA ARG A 181 18.35 -17.44 -13.67
C ARG A 181 16.99 -18.11 -13.88
N PRO A 182 16.73 -19.33 -13.37
CA PRO A 182 15.42 -19.95 -13.48
C PRO A 182 14.29 -19.13 -12.87
N ARG A 183 14.53 -18.50 -11.71
CA ARG A 183 13.55 -17.61 -11.07
C ARG A 183 13.30 -16.36 -11.88
N LEU A 184 14.34 -15.72 -12.40
CA LEU A 184 14.21 -14.53 -13.23
C LEU A 184 13.45 -14.82 -14.53
N LEU A 185 13.74 -15.92 -15.20
CA LEU A 185 12.99 -16.35 -16.39
C LEU A 185 11.51 -16.60 -16.09
N ARG A 186 11.22 -17.29 -14.96
CA ARG A 186 9.81 -17.47 -14.52
C ARG A 186 9.13 -16.13 -14.23
N ALA A 187 9.80 -15.22 -13.55
CA ALA A 187 9.27 -13.89 -13.27
C ALA A 187 9.02 -13.11 -14.56
N ALA A 188 9.95 -13.12 -15.52
CA ALA A 188 9.80 -12.47 -16.80
C ALA A 188 8.62 -13.02 -17.62
N ARG A 189 8.43 -14.35 -17.65
CA ARG A 189 7.30 -14.99 -18.31
C ARG A 189 5.96 -14.63 -17.68
N HIS A 190 5.92 -14.55 -16.35
CA HIS A 190 4.68 -14.37 -15.60
C HIS A 190 4.26 -12.90 -15.46
N TYR A 191 5.23 -12.00 -15.28
CA TYR A 191 4.99 -10.59 -14.97
C TYR A 191 5.48 -9.62 -16.06
N GLY A 192 6.31 -10.10 -17.00
CA GLY A 192 6.85 -9.29 -18.08
C GLY A 192 5.84 -9.05 -19.21
N ASN A 193 5.84 -7.84 -19.76
CA ASN A 193 5.21 -7.58 -21.05
C ASN A 193 5.99 -8.29 -22.19
N VAL A 194 5.49 -8.25 -23.41
CA VAL A 194 6.11 -8.94 -24.56
C VAL A 194 7.57 -8.50 -24.78
N ARG A 195 7.86 -7.19 -24.67
CA ARG A 195 9.21 -6.66 -24.85
C ARG A 195 10.14 -7.13 -23.73
N THR A 196 9.67 -7.06 -22.49
CA THR A 196 10.42 -7.48 -21.31
C THR A 196 10.74 -8.96 -21.32
N ARG A 197 9.79 -9.82 -21.70
CA ARG A 197 10.03 -11.27 -21.85
C ARG A 197 11.11 -11.56 -22.87
N LYS A 198 11.00 -10.99 -24.07
CA LYS A 198 12.01 -11.15 -25.13
C LYS A 198 13.39 -10.65 -24.71
N PHE A 199 13.44 -9.53 -23.96
CA PHE A 199 14.69 -9.01 -23.42
C PHE A 199 15.38 -10.01 -22.50
N PHE A 200 14.70 -10.53 -21.48
CA PHE A 200 15.29 -11.50 -20.55
C PHE A 200 15.58 -12.86 -21.19
N GLU A 201 14.78 -13.31 -22.13
CA GLU A 201 15.05 -14.54 -22.88
C GLU A 201 16.38 -14.41 -23.66
N ARG A 202 16.59 -13.31 -24.38
CA ARG A 202 17.84 -13.05 -25.11
C ARG A 202 19.04 -12.88 -24.16
N THR A 203 18.88 -12.12 -23.07
CA THR A 203 19.95 -11.84 -22.10
C THR A 203 20.42 -13.10 -21.38
N LEU A 204 19.51 -14.01 -21.10
CA LEU A 204 19.77 -15.18 -20.29
C LEU A 204 19.96 -16.47 -21.11
N THR A 205 19.67 -16.49 -22.40
CA THR A 205 20.00 -17.62 -23.26
C THR A 205 21.46 -17.51 -23.67
N PRO A 206 22.31 -18.54 -23.43
CA PRO A 206 23.67 -18.54 -23.95
C PRO A 206 23.62 -18.38 -25.49
N PRO A 207 24.55 -17.62 -26.09
CA PRO A 207 24.69 -17.68 -27.53
C PRO A 207 24.89 -19.14 -27.91
N GLU A 208 24.01 -19.67 -28.78
CA GLU A 208 24.24 -20.97 -29.41
C GLU A 208 25.66 -20.95 -29.95
N ARG A 209 26.49 -21.87 -29.47
CA ARG A 209 27.76 -22.12 -30.14
C ARG A 209 27.40 -22.56 -31.56
N LEU A 210 27.54 -21.60 -32.50
CA LEU A 210 27.62 -21.98 -33.91
C LEU A 210 28.74 -23.02 -33.95
N HIS A 211 28.37 -24.28 -33.95
CA HIS A 211 29.32 -25.33 -34.33
C HIS A 211 29.66 -25.04 -35.77
N ALA A 212 30.88 -24.50 -35.96
CA ALA A 212 31.57 -24.60 -37.21
C ALA A 212 31.72 -26.10 -37.48
N GLY A 213 30.96 -26.61 -38.42
CA GLY A 213 31.21 -27.85 -39.10
C GLY A 213 31.95 -27.50 -40.38
#